data_e0fa156b2e8b79c309a3064ecef2c5ed
#
_entry.id   e0fa156b2e8b79c309a3064ecef2c5ed
#
_cell.length_a   1.000
_cell.length_b   1.000
_cell.length_c   1.000
_cell.angle_alpha   90.00
_cell.angle_beta   90.00
_cell.angle_gamma   90.00
#
_symmetry.space_group_name_H-M   'P 1'
#
loop_
_entity.id
_entity.type
_entity.pdbx_description
1 polymer ?
#
loop_
_entity_poly.entity_id
_entity_poly.type
_entity_poly.pdbx_seq_one_letter_code
_entity_poly.pdbx_strand_id
1 'polypeptide(L)'
;MGIIGAGPAGLTLALLLEREGIDCVILEDRSREHVEHRARAGLLEQNTVDLLHELGAGDRLARQGLQHNGINLRWQLRTTYIAIAELTGRHVTIYGQHEVLKDLIARAQDREINLRFEVSEVALHDLDSDKPRITYVDDHGAQQLECDFIAGCDGFHGVSRPTIPDGILTIYDFEYPFAWLGILARAVPATDELIYAWNERGFALYSMRSHDVSRLYIQVAPDEPLDRWPDERIWEELQERLATEGWSVNEGEVYDKGITPMRSFVCEPMQFGRVFLAGDSAHIVPPTGAKGLNLAVNDARLLASALVRWYRERSSEGLDRYSQTALRRVWRAQDFSNYMTQLLHDLGRGLFDRKLQLARLEYLARSRAAATSLAENYAGLPAAPDF
;
A
#
# COMPACT_ATOMS: atom_id res chain seq x y z
N MET A 1 24.30 5.35 3.76
CA MET A 1 23.07 5.36 2.97
C MET A 1 22.12 6.43 3.47
N GLY A 2 21.64 7.34 2.60
CA GLY A 2 20.58 8.30 2.92
C GLY A 2 19.21 7.76 2.52
N ILE A 3 18.22 7.83 3.41
CA ILE A 3 16.84 7.38 3.15
C ILE A 3 15.91 8.56 3.42
N ILE A 4 15.10 8.94 2.46
CA ILE A 4 14.15 10.03 2.60
C ILE A 4 12.76 9.44 2.75
N GLY A 5 12.13 9.70 3.92
CA GLY A 5 10.81 9.21 4.32
C GLY A 5 10.86 8.03 5.28
N ALA A 6 10.15 8.16 6.41
CA ALA A 6 9.93 7.12 7.42
C ALA A 6 8.62 6.34 7.21
N GLY A 7 8.25 6.15 5.95
CA GLY A 7 7.14 5.28 5.56
C GLY A 7 7.53 3.79 5.58
N PRO A 8 6.61 2.89 5.16
CA PRO A 8 6.86 1.45 5.15
C PRO A 8 8.11 1.04 4.37
N ALA A 9 8.38 1.68 3.22
CA ALA A 9 9.58 1.40 2.42
C ALA A 9 10.87 1.79 3.14
N GLY A 10 10.94 3.05 3.64
CA GLY A 10 12.17 3.58 4.25
C GLY A 10 12.54 2.87 5.53
N LEU A 11 11.59 2.65 6.44
CA LEU A 11 11.83 1.93 7.69
C LEU A 11 12.20 0.46 7.46
N THR A 12 11.53 -0.23 6.53
CA THR A 12 11.88 -1.61 6.16
C THR A 12 13.28 -1.69 5.56
N LEU A 13 13.62 -0.77 4.65
CA LEU A 13 14.94 -0.71 4.04
C LEU A 13 16.04 -0.50 5.10
N ALA A 14 15.85 0.46 6.00
CA ALA A 14 16.80 0.76 7.05
C ALA A 14 17.06 -0.43 7.98
N LEU A 15 16.01 -1.12 8.41
CA LEU A 15 16.13 -2.31 9.26
C LEU A 15 16.84 -3.48 8.55
N LEU A 16 16.60 -3.65 7.24
CA LEU A 16 17.30 -4.66 6.45
C LEU A 16 18.79 -4.33 6.29
N LEU A 17 19.13 -3.07 6.09
CA LEU A 17 20.53 -2.62 5.97
C LEU A 17 21.28 -2.69 7.30
N GLU A 18 20.64 -2.29 8.40
CA GLU A 18 21.21 -2.37 9.75
C GLU A 18 21.61 -3.81 10.12
N ARG A 19 20.76 -4.80 9.83
CA ARG A 19 21.08 -6.23 10.04
C ARG A 19 22.36 -6.68 9.34
N GLU A 20 22.72 -6.03 8.26
CA GLU A 20 23.91 -6.32 7.45
C GLU A 20 25.10 -5.42 7.81
N GLY A 21 24.95 -4.59 8.85
CA GLY A 21 25.97 -3.66 9.31
C GLY A 21 26.21 -2.48 8.36
N ILE A 22 25.21 -2.08 7.60
CA ILE A 22 25.26 -0.94 6.68
C ILE A 22 24.60 0.26 7.34
N ASP A 23 25.37 1.29 7.61
CA ASP A 23 24.89 2.51 8.25
C ASP A 23 23.92 3.27 7.34
N CYS A 24 22.80 3.73 7.92
CA CYS A 24 21.82 4.55 7.24
C CYS A 24 21.28 5.68 8.12
N VAL A 25 20.84 6.74 7.47
CA VAL A 25 20.14 7.88 8.10
C VAL A 25 18.81 8.02 7.42
N ILE A 26 17.72 8.04 8.20
CA ILE A 26 16.36 8.29 7.72
C ILE A 26 15.98 9.73 8.04
N LEU A 27 15.48 10.45 7.04
CA LEU A 27 15.00 11.83 7.13
C LEU A 27 13.50 11.85 6.85
N GLU A 28 12.69 12.30 7.81
CA GLU A 28 11.23 12.40 7.72
C GLU A 28 10.77 13.83 7.96
N ASP A 29 9.94 14.39 7.08
CA ASP A 29 9.46 15.77 7.17
C ASP A 29 8.35 15.96 8.22
N ARG A 30 7.69 14.89 8.60
CA ARG A 30 6.60 14.92 9.58
C ARG A 30 7.08 14.57 10.97
N SER A 31 6.25 14.94 11.96
CA SER A 31 6.46 14.48 13.33
C SER A 31 6.22 12.97 13.44
N ARG A 32 6.86 12.34 14.40
CA ARG A 32 6.64 10.94 14.76
C ARG A 32 5.14 10.66 14.99
N GLU A 33 4.48 11.52 15.74
CA GLU A 33 3.06 11.39 16.05
C GLU A 33 2.20 11.36 14.77
N HIS A 34 2.50 12.22 13.80
CA HIS A 34 1.82 12.23 12.51
C HIS A 34 1.99 10.90 11.77
N VAL A 35 3.21 10.38 11.70
CA VAL A 35 3.53 9.11 11.01
C VAL A 35 2.81 7.94 11.68
N GLU A 36 2.80 7.89 13.01
CA GLU A 36 2.19 6.81 13.80
C GLU A 36 0.65 6.85 13.84
N HIS A 37 0.01 8.00 13.55
CA HIS A 37 -1.46 8.14 13.66
C HIS A 37 -2.18 8.27 12.32
N ARG A 38 -1.46 8.48 11.22
CA ARG A 38 -2.08 8.62 9.91
C ARG A 38 -2.78 7.33 9.47
N ALA A 39 -4.11 7.32 9.55
CA ALA A 39 -4.92 6.16 9.20
C ALA A 39 -4.84 5.85 7.70
N ARG A 40 -4.31 4.68 7.34
CA ARG A 40 -4.30 4.13 5.98
C ARG A 40 -4.81 2.69 6.00
N ALA A 41 -5.09 2.11 4.82
CA ALA A 41 -5.41 0.70 4.70
C ALA A 41 -4.29 -0.17 5.31
N GLY A 42 -4.59 -1.40 5.62
CA GLY A 42 -3.65 -2.29 6.27
C GLY A 42 -4.01 -3.75 5.99
N LEU A 43 -3.94 -4.16 4.72
CA LEU A 43 -3.99 -5.56 4.35
C LEU A 43 -2.58 -5.99 3.98
N LEU A 44 -2.06 -6.96 4.69
CA LEU A 44 -0.73 -7.53 4.51
C LEU A 44 -0.81 -8.86 3.75
N GLU A 45 -0.01 -8.98 2.70
CA GLU A 45 0.30 -10.26 2.07
C GLU A 45 1.20 -11.09 2.99
N GLN A 46 1.16 -12.41 2.86
CA GLN A 46 1.97 -13.33 3.67
C GLN A 46 3.47 -12.97 3.63
N ASN A 47 4.02 -12.61 2.46
CA ASN A 47 5.43 -12.23 2.36
C ASN A 47 5.79 -10.99 3.20
N THR A 48 4.86 -10.04 3.34
CA THR A 48 5.05 -8.86 4.19
C THR A 48 5.00 -9.23 5.67
N VAL A 49 4.06 -10.10 6.06
CA VAL A 49 3.96 -10.63 7.43
C VAL A 49 5.24 -11.38 7.81
N ASP A 50 5.71 -12.28 6.95
CA ASP A 50 6.94 -13.05 7.17
C ASP A 50 8.15 -12.14 7.37
N LEU A 51 8.30 -11.10 6.52
CA LEU A 51 9.39 -10.13 6.63
C LEU A 51 9.31 -9.30 7.92
N LEU A 52 8.13 -8.87 8.35
CA LEU A 52 7.97 -8.15 9.63
C LEU A 52 8.39 -9.02 10.82
N HIS A 53 8.06 -10.32 10.81
CA HIS A 53 8.56 -11.27 11.81
C HIS A 53 10.07 -11.42 11.74
N GLU A 54 10.63 -11.57 10.57
CA GLU A 54 12.08 -11.68 10.33
C GLU A 54 12.84 -10.45 10.87
N LEU A 55 12.27 -9.27 10.71
CA LEU A 55 12.84 -8.01 11.23
C LEU A 55 12.66 -7.84 12.74
N GLY A 56 11.89 -8.69 13.40
CA GLY A 56 11.54 -8.58 14.82
C GLY A 56 10.53 -7.45 15.11
N ALA A 57 9.76 -7.05 14.09
CA ALA A 57 8.65 -6.10 14.19
C ALA A 57 7.28 -6.79 14.09
N GLY A 58 7.19 -8.12 14.25
CA GLY A 58 5.99 -8.91 14.07
C GLY A 58 5.24 -9.30 15.35
N ASP A 59 5.74 -8.98 16.54
CA ASP A 59 5.18 -9.47 17.80
C ASP A 59 3.75 -8.94 18.09
N ARG A 60 3.49 -7.67 17.82
CA ARG A 60 2.14 -7.08 17.96
C ARG A 60 1.25 -7.56 16.84
N LEU A 61 1.77 -7.64 15.61
CA LEU A 61 1.08 -8.20 14.46
C LEU A 61 0.57 -9.61 14.74
N ALA A 62 1.37 -10.49 15.34
CA ALA A 62 0.98 -11.86 15.69
C ALA A 62 -0.18 -11.92 16.70
N ARG A 63 -0.28 -10.94 17.59
CA ARG A 63 -1.34 -10.87 18.63
C ARG A 63 -2.60 -10.14 18.19
N GLN A 64 -2.47 -9.13 17.35
CA GLN A 64 -3.53 -8.16 17.03
C GLN A 64 -3.97 -8.22 15.56
N GLY A 65 -3.16 -8.82 14.69
CA GLY A 65 -3.49 -8.99 13.28
C GLY A 65 -4.69 -9.93 13.11
N LEU A 66 -5.63 -9.54 12.25
CA LEU A 66 -6.80 -10.35 11.93
C LEU A 66 -6.50 -11.15 10.66
N GLN A 67 -6.26 -12.44 10.81
CA GLN A 67 -5.99 -13.33 9.70
C GLN A 67 -7.28 -13.66 8.95
N HIS A 68 -7.27 -13.51 7.64
CA HIS A 68 -8.37 -13.83 6.75
C HIS A 68 -8.02 -15.01 5.85
N ASN A 69 -8.96 -15.95 5.76
CA ASN A 69 -8.87 -17.12 4.89
C ASN A 69 -9.43 -16.86 3.50
N GLY A 70 -10.15 -15.76 3.31
CA GLY A 70 -10.75 -15.39 2.04
C GLY A 70 -11.35 -14.00 2.03
N ILE A 71 -12.16 -13.75 1.00
CA ILE A 71 -12.95 -12.53 0.85
C ILE A 71 -14.34 -12.88 0.30
N ASN A 72 -15.31 -12.04 0.60
CA ASN A 72 -16.65 -12.14 0.02
C ASN A 72 -16.79 -11.17 -1.16
N LEU A 73 -17.27 -11.67 -2.30
CA LEU A 73 -17.74 -10.84 -3.41
C LEU A 73 -19.27 -10.83 -3.37
N ARG A 74 -19.89 -9.64 -3.39
CA ARG A 74 -21.35 -9.46 -3.36
C ARG A 74 -21.84 -8.74 -4.62
N TRP A 75 -22.96 -9.19 -5.15
CA TRP A 75 -23.69 -8.54 -6.24
C TRP A 75 -25.13 -9.05 -6.30
N GLN A 76 -26.10 -8.19 -6.57
CA GLN A 76 -27.51 -8.57 -6.75
C GLN A 76 -28.02 -9.51 -5.63
N LEU A 77 -27.80 -9.14 -4.36
CA LEU A 77 -28.15 -9.91 -3.17
C LEU A 77 -27.47 -11.29 -3.03
N ARG A 78 -26.53 -11.63 -3.92
CA ARG A 78 -25.73 -12.87 -3.86
C ARG A 78 -24.40 -12.62 -3.20
N THR A 79 -23.88 -13.65 -2.57
CA THR A 79 -22.54 -13.67 -2.00
C THR A 79 -21.76 -14.86 -2.54
N THR A 80 -20.52 -14.65 -2.97
CA THR A 80 -19.57 -15.70 -3.29
C THR A 80 -18.32 -15.53 -2.45
N TYR A 81 -17.94 -16.58 -1.76
CA TYR A 81 -16.73 -16.63 -0.99
C TYR A 81 -15.54 -17.11 -1.84
N ILE A 82 -14.48 -16.34 -1.90
CA ILE A 82 -13.21 -16.72 -2.51
C ILE A 82 -12.29 -17.23 -1.41
N ALA A 83 -12.18 -18.53 -1.31
CA ALA A 83 -11.43 -19.22 -0.25
C ALA A 83 -9.91 -19.16 -0.51
N ILE A 84 -9.29 -18.00 -0.28
CA ILE A 84 -7.88 -17.72 -0.59
C ILE A 84 -6.97 -18.78 0.02
N ALA A 85 -7.15 -19.09 1.31
CA ALA A 85 -6.30 -20.05 2.01
C ALA A 85 -6.39 -21.47 1.40
N GLU A 86 -7.61 -21.93 1.08
CA GLU A 86 -7.82 -23.23 0.43
C GLU A 86 -7.21 -23.28 -0.98
N LEU A 87 -7.37 -22.18 -1.74
CA LEU A 87 -6.96 -22.14 -3.14
C LEU A 87 -5.46 -21.96 -3.33
N THR A 88 -4.78 -21.30 -2.37
CA THR A 88 -3.38 -20.86 -2.53
C THR A 88 -2.43 -21.38 -1.44
N GLY A 89 -2.95 -21.90 -0.33
CA GLY A 89 -2.18 -22.23 0.87
C GLY A 89 -1.66 -20.98 1.62
N ARG A 90 -2.15 -19.77 1.30
CA ARG A 90 -1.68 -18.49 1.85
C ARG A 90 -2.84 -17.72 2.47
N HIS A 91 -2.50 -16.86 3.41
CA HIS A 91 -3.46 -15.99 4.08
C HIS A 91 -3.18 -14.52 3.77
N VAL A 92 -4.14 -13.66 4.06
CA VAL A 92 -3.92 -12.22 4.18
C VAL A 92 -4.22 -11.80 5.61
N THR A 93 -3.57 -10.75 6.08
CA THR A 93 -3.75 -10.29 7.46
C THR A 93 -4.15 -8.83 7.46
N ILE A 94 -5.24 -8.51 8.15
CA ILE A 94 -5.63 -7.12 8.41
C ILE A 94 -4.86 -6.64 9.62
N TYR A 95 -4.00 -5.67 9.39
CA TYR A 95 -3.25 -4.96 10.42
C TYR A 95 -2.94 -3.56 9.93
N GLY A 96 -3.45 -2.55 10.62
CA GLY A 96 -3.38 -1.18 10.14
C GLY A 96 -1.98 -0.72 9.76
N GLN A 97 -1.82 -0.03 8.63
CA GLN A 97 -0.52 0.49 8.22
C GLN A 97 0.15 1.34 9.32
N HIS A 98 -0.62 2.13 10.07
CA HIS A 98 -0.11 2.92 11.19
C HIS A 98 0.42 2.02 12.33
N GLU A 99 -0.17 0.84 12.57
CA GLU A 99 0.36 -0.12 13.54
C GLU A 99 1.65 -0.76 13.05
N VAL A 100 1.75 -1.07 11.76
CA VAL A 100 3.01 -1.51 11.12
C VAL A 100 4.10 -0.45 11.31
N LEU A 101 3.77 0.83 11.11
CA LEU A 101 4.74 1.93 11.28
C LEU A 101 5.19 2.08 12.73
N LYS A 102 4.29 1.98 13.70
CA LYS A 102 4.65 1.98 15.13
C LYS A 102 5.64 0.85 15.46
N ASP A 103 5.40 -0.36 14.95
CA ASP A 103 6.27 -1.51 15.18
C ASP A 103 7.64 -1.34 14.52
N LEU A 104 7.68 -0.84 13.27
CA LEU A 104 8.94 -0.57 12.57
C LEU A 104 9.74 0.57 13.22
N ILE A 105 9.06 1.66 13.66
CA ILE A 105 9.71 2.77 14.36
C ILE A 105 10.28 2.30 15.70
N ALA A 106 9.50 1.57 16.50
CA ALA A 106 9.99 1.01 17.75
C ALA A 106 11.21 0.12 17.52
N ARG A 107 11.15 -0.74 16.49
CA ARG A 107 12.28 -1.60 16.15
C ARG A 107 13.49 -0.84 15.66
N ALA A 108 13.31 0.23 14.87
CA ALA A 108 14.41 1.10 14.43
C ALA A 108 15.09 1.80 15.61
N GLN A 109 14.32 2.22 16.62
CA GLN A 109 14.85 2.81 17.86
C GLN A 109 15.63 1.78 18.70
N ASP A 110 15.09 0.56 18.87
CA ASP A 110 15.78 -0.52 19.58
C ASP A 110 17.13 -0.89 18.94
N ARG A 111 17.25 -0.65 17.63
CA ARG A 111 18.47 -0.86 16.84
C ARG A 111 19.34 0.38 16.70
N GLU A 112 18.99 1.48 17.37
CA GLU A 112 19.72 2.74 17.34
C GLU A 112 19.92 3.31 15.93
N ILE A 113 18.97 3.01 14.99
CA ILE A 113 19.01 3.58 13.64
C ILE A 113 18.84 5.10 13.73
N ASN A 114 19.66 5.84 12.99
CA ASN A 114 19.61 7.30 12.94
C ASN A 114 18.34 7.75 12.17
N LEU A 115 17.26 7.96 12.93
CA LEU A 115 15.95 8.38 12.42
C LEU A 115 15.64 9.80 12.90
N ARG A 116 15.54 10.74 11.96
CA ARG A 116 15.28 12.16 12.21
C ARG A 116 13.91 12.54 11.69
N PHE A 117 13.03 12.97 12.59
CA PHE A 117 11.73 13.53 12.27
C PHE A 117 11.79 15.04 12.16
N GLU A 118 10.76 15.63 11.56
CA GLU A 118 10.55 17.09 11.45
C GLU A 118 11.70 17.82 10.73
N VAL A 119 12.41 17.11 9.82
CA VAL A 119 13.39 17.76 8.97
C VAL A 119 12.68 18.55 7.86
N SER A 120 13.26 19.65 7.44
CA SER A 120 12.72 20.53 6.40
C SER A 120 13.78 20.84 5.34
N GLU A 121 13.35 21.48 4.24
CA GLU A 121 14.23 21.94 3.16
C GLU A 121 15.12 20.82 2.59
N VAL A 122 14.60 19.59 2.55
CA VAL A 122 15.35 18.45 2.00
C VAL A 122 15.58 18.66 0.51
N ALA A 123 16.86 18.63 0.09
CA ALA A 123 17.25 18.69 -1.30
C ALA A 123 18.39 17.70 -1.62
N LEU A 124 18.32 17.10 -2.81
CA LEU A 124 19.28 16.13 -3.29
C LEU A 124 20.22 16.78 -4.31
N HIS A 125 21.50 16.44 -4.23
CA HIS A 125 22.55 16.99 -5.09
C HIS A 125 23.48 15.89 -5.60
N ASP A 126 24.09 16.13 -6.76
CA ASP A 126 25.15 15.28 -7.34
C ASP A 126 24.71 13.82 -7.53
N LEU A 127 23.48 13.59 -8.02
CA LEU A 127 22.79 12.29 -8.04
C LEU A 127 23.51 11.20 -8.85
N ASP A 128 24.26 11.61 -9.87
CA ASP A 128 25.04 10.74 -10.77
C ASP A 128 26.52 10.63 -10.39
N SER A 129 26.93 11.30 -9.31
CA SER A 129 28.30 11.19 -8.78
C SER A 129 28.47 9.97 -7.87
N ASP A 130 29.74 9.64 -7.56
CA ASP A 130 30.06 8.57 -6.62
C ASP A 130 29.67 8.90 -5.17
N LYS A 131 29.37 10.17 -4.88
CA LYS A 131 29.02 10.68 -3.55
C LYS A 131 27.88 11.70 -3.62
N PRO A 132 26.65 11.23 -3.86
CA PRO A 132 25.49 12.11 -3.80
C PRO A 132 25.30 12.68 -2.39
N ARG A 133 24.70 13.86 -2.32
CA ARG A 133 24.52 14.59 -1.06
C ARG A 133 23.05 14.91 -0.83
N ILE A 134 22.66 14.93 0.45
CA ILE A 134 21.39 15.44 0.89
C ILE A 134 21.65 16.67 1.78
N THR A 135 21.00 17.80 1.48
CA THR A 135 20.94 18.93 2.39
C THR A 135 19.57 18.99 3.04
N TYR A 136 19.49 19.39 4.29
CA TYR A 136 18.23 19.53 5.04
C TYR A 136 18.45 20.46 6.24
N VAL A 137 17.37 20.86 6.89
CA VAL A 137 17.36 21.65 8.12
C VAL A 137 16.72 20.82 9.22
N ASP A 138 17.37 20.76 10.39
CA ASP A 138 16.86 20.18 11.64
C ASP A 138 16.97 21.19 12.80
N ASP A 139 16.74 20.77 14.04
CA ASP A 139 16.81 21.62 15.27
C ASP A 139 18.21 22.24 15.47
N HIS A 140 19.24 21.70 14.82
CA HIS A 140 20.62 22.22 14.89
C HIS A 140 20.96 23.14 13.72
N GLY A 141 19.98 23.43 12.85
CA GLY A 141 20.16 24.27 11.66
C GLY A 141 20.44 23.47 10.38
N ALA A 142 21.07 24.14 9.40
CA ALA A 142 21.37 23.53 8.11
C ALA A 142 22.40 22.39 8.24
N GLN A 143 22.07 21.25 7.69
CA GLN A 143 22.86 20.02 7.70
C GLN A 143 23.18 19.54 6.28
N GLN A 144 24.23 18.74 6.15
CA GLN A 144 24.59 18.05 4.95
C GLN A 144 24.96 16.60 5.26
N LEU A 145 24.43 15.66 4.47
CA LEU A 145 24.74 14.24 4.54
C LEU A 145 25.33 13.78 3.20
N GLU A 146 26.57 13.35 3.19
CA GLU A 146 27.21 12.68 2.06
C GLU A 146 26.90 11.17 2.13
N CYS A 147 26.50 10.58 1.02
CA CYS A 147 26.04 9.19 0.95
C CYS A 147 26.73 8.43 -0.17
N ASP A 148 26.79 7.10 -0.08
CA ASP A 148 27.11 6.27 -1.24
C ASP A 148 25.88 6.15 -2.17
N PHE A 149 24.67 6.11 -1.57
CA PHE A 149 23.39 6.02 -2.28
C PHE A 149 22.29 6.74 -1.52
N ILE A 150 21.23 7.12 -2.23
CA ILE A 150 20.01 7.74 -1.70
C ILE A 150 18.82 6.86 -2.06
N ALA A 151 17.94 6.57 -1.08
CA ALA A 151 16.64 5.96 -1.33
C ALA A 151 15.53 6.99 -1.12
N GLY A 152 14.79 7.32 -2.17
CA GLY A 152 13.57 8.12 -2.13
C GLY A 152 12.39 7.24 -1.75
N CYS A 153 12.02 7.28 -0.46
CA CYS A 153 10.87 6.60 0.15
C CYS A 153 9.82 7.60 0.65
N ASP A 154 9.84 8.80 0.11
CA ASP A 154 9.16 10.03 0.55
C ASP A 154 7.75 10.22 -0.03
N GLY A 155 7.22 9.15 -0.63
CA GLY A 155 5.86 9.13 -1.14
C GLY A 155 5.65 9.94 -2.42
N PHE A 156 4.40 10.05 -2.84
CA PHE A 156 4.05 10.65 -4.13
C PHE A 156 4.43 12.13 -4.24
N HIS A 157 4.30 12.87 -3.15
CA HIS A 157 4.58 14.31 -3.10
C HIS A 157 5.98 14.64 -2.56
N GLY A 158 6.83 13.62 -2.43
CA GLY A 158 8.20 13.80 -1.96
C GLY A 158 9.11 14.51 -2.95
N VAL A 159 10.31 14.86 -2.50
CA VAL A 159 11.30 15.61 -3.28
C VAL A 159 12.18 14.72 -4.16
N SER A 160 12.28 13.42 -3.87
CA SER A 160 13.24 12.53 -4.52
C SER A 160 12.96 12.35 -6.01
N ARG A 161 11.73 12.04 -6.39
CA ARG A 161 11.36 11.86 -7.81
C ARG A 161 11.50 13.15 -8.63
N PRO A 162 10.99 14.33 -8.19
CA PRO A 162 11.14 15.58 -8.95
C PRO A 162 12.59 16.05 -9.12
N THR A 163 13.54 15.57 -8.30
CA THR A 163 14.95 15.93 -8.44
C THR A 163 15.65 15.18 -9.59
N ILE A 164 15.07 14.08 -10.07
CA ILE A 164 15.59 13.36 -11.24
C ILE A 164 15.39 14.24 -12.47
N PRO A 165 16.44 14.43 -13.32
CA PRO A 165 16.38 15.32 -14.46
C PRO A 165 15.25 15.01 -15.44
N ASP A 166 14.70 16.06 -16.05
CA ASP A 166 13.67 15.93 -17.07
C ASP A 166 14.11 15.00 -18.22
N GLY A 167 13.15 14.22 -18.72
CA GLY A 167 13.39 13.29 -19.84
C GLY A 167 14.01 11.94 -19.44
N ILE A 168 14.39 11.73 -18.17
CA ILE A 168 14.88 10.44 -17.69
C ILE A 168 13.71 9.50 -17.38
N LEU A 169 12.69 10.02 -16.71
CA LEU A 169 11.55 9.21 -16.28
C LEU A 169 10.42 9.23 -17.32
N THR A 170 9.94 8.06 -17.68
CA THR A 170 8.64 7.90 -18.33
C THR A 170 7.57 7.79 -17.24
N ILE A 171 6.56 8.65 -17.30
CA ILE A 171 5.47 8.70 -16.34
C ILE A 171 4.22 8.07 -16.94
N TYR A 172 3.66 7.09 -16.23
CA TYR A 172 2.36 6.52 -16.50
C TYR A 172 1.41 6.96 -15.37
N ASP A 173 0.47 7.82 -15.70
CA ASP A 173 -0.49 8.40 -14.75
C ASP A 173 -1.91 8.26 -15.27
N PHE A 174 -2.78 7.67 -14.47
CA PHE A 174 -4.18 7.47 -14.82
C PHE A 174 -5.08 7.75 -13.62
N GLU A 175 -5.95 8.74 -13.75
CA GLU A 175 -6.96 9.07 -12.76
C GLU A 175 -8.28 8.38 -13.09
N TYR A 176 -8.86 7.71 -12.10
CA TYR A 176 -10.16 7.08 -12.25
C TYR A 176 -11.30 8.10 -12.08
N PRO A 177 -12.45 7.92 -12.79
CA PRO A 177 -13.55 8.88 -12.75
C PRO A 177 -14.40 8.78 -11.46
N PHE A 178 -13.82 8.35 -10.37
CA PHE A 178 -14.47 8.23 -9.07
C PHE A 178 -13.47 8.36 -7.91
N ALA A 179 -14.00 8.55 -6.72
CA ALA A 179 -13.27 8.55 -5.45
C ALA A 179 -13.88 7.55 -4.47
N TRP A 180 -13.20 7.30 -3.39
CA TRP A 180 -13.74 6.58 -2.24
C TRP A 180 -14.01 7.52 -1.08
N LEU A 181 -15.22 7.50 -0.56
CA LEU A 181 -15.53 7.97 0.78
C LEU A 181 -15.11 6.85 1.75
N GLY A 182 -14.01 7.07 2.45
CA GLY A 182 -13.52 6.20 3.52
C GLY A 182 -14.15 6.58 4.84
N ILE A 183 -14.60 5.59 5.62
CA ILE A 183 -15.34 5.76 6.85
C ILE A 183 -14.72 4.88 7.92
N LEU A 184 -14.48 5.43 9.12
CA LEU A 184 -14.15 4.69 10.33
C LEU A 184 -15.30 4.87 11.33
N ALA A 185 -15.84 3.77 11.80
CA ALA A 185 -16.95 3.76 12.74
C ALA A 185 -16.69 2.84 13.93
N ARG A 186 -17.08 3.28 15.13
CA ARG A 186 -17.16 2.45 16.33
C ARG A 186 -18.36 1.52 16.21
N ALA A 187 -18.23 0.53 15.36
CA ALA A 187 -19.22 -0.48 15.06
C ALA A 187 -18.57 -1.86 15.11
N VAL A 188 -19.10 -2.75 15.90
CA VAL A 188 -18.64 -4.14 15.97
C VAL A 188 -18.75 -4.76 14.58
N PRO A 189 -17.69 -5.41 14.06
CA PRO A 189 -17.74 -6.04 12.76
C PRO A 189 -18.92 -7.02 12.62
N ALA A 190 -19.63 -6.91 11.50
CA ALA A 190 -20.77 -7.78 11.16
C ALA A 190 -20.33 -9.08 10.46
N THR A 191 -19.05 -9.25 10.21
CA THR A 191 -18.43 -10.44 9.61
C THR A 191 -16.94 -10.45 9.92
N ASP A 192 -16.34 -11.65 9.88
CA ASP A 192 -14.92 -11.84 10.17
C ASP A 192 -14.02 -11.62 8.94
N GLU A 193 -14.59 -11.38 7.76
CA GLU A 193 -13.82 -11.21 6.52
C GLU A 193 -14.34 -10.06 5.67
N LEU A 194 -13.48 -9.57 4.75
CA LEU A 194 -13.82 -8.45 3.86
C LEU A 194 -14.98 -8.79 2.93
N ILE A 195 -15.78 -7.78 2.63
CA ILE A 195 -16.85 -7.83 1.63
C ILE A 195 -16.59 -6.75 0.58
N TYR A 196 -16.41 -7.16 -0.66
CA TYR A 196 -16.37 -6.32 -1.85
C TYR A 196 -17.72 -6.41 -2.54
N ALA A 197 -18.45 -5.31 -2.64
CA ALA A 197 -19.79 -5.30 -3.21
C ALA A 197 -19.84 -4.47 -4.49
N TRP A 198 -20.31 -5.11 -5.56
CA TRP A 198 -20.80 -4.44 -6.75
C TRP A 198 -22.29 -4.11 -6.56
N ASN A 199 -22.68 -2.88 -6.81
CA ASN A 199 -24.07 -2.44 -6.76
C ASN A 199 -24.33 -1.45 -7.90
N GLU A 200 -25.56 -1.35 -8.39
CA GLU A 200 -25.94 -0.39 -9.43
C GLU A 200 -25.72 1.08 -9.01
N ARG A 201 -25.72 1.34 -7.70
CA ARG A 201 -25.42 2.66 -7.09
C ARG A 201 -23.90 2.90 -6.93
N GLY A 202 -23.07 1.95 -7.34
CA GLY A 202 -21.63 1.98 -7.23
C GLY A 202 -21.08 1.05 -6.12
N PHE A 203 -19.78 0.92 -6.08
CA PHE A 203 -19.04 0.03 -5.20
C PHE A 203 -19.20 0.36 -3.71
N ALA A 204 -19.16 -0.67 -2.88
CA ALA A 204 -18.91 -0.57 -1.45
C ALA A 204 -17.92 -1.65 -0.97
N LEU A 205 -17.13 -1.32 0.04
CA LEU A 205 -16.25 -2.25 0.72
C LEU A 205 -16.51 -2.23 2.22
N TYR A 206 -16.63 -3.41 2.79
CA TYR A 206 -16.68 -3.64 4.23
C TYR A 206 -15.39 -4.30 4.69
N SER A 207 -14.78 -3.77 5.73
CA SER A 207 -13.59 -4.31 6.38
C SER A 207 -13.67 -4.07 7.88
N MET A 208 -13.12 -5.00 8.68
CA MET A 208 -12.85 -4.75 10.09
C MET A 208 -11.52 -4.00 10.25
N ARG A 209 -11.38 -3.28 11.35
CA ARG A 209 -10.16 -2.63 11.78
C ARG A 209 -9.64 -3.20 13.08
N SER A 210 -10.58 -3.51 13.98
CA SER A 210 -10.39 -4.20 15.24
C SER A 210 -11.68 -4.96 15.56
N HIS A 211 -11.80 -5.53 16.74
CA HIS A 211 -13.02 -6.21 17.18
C HIS A 211 -14.21 -5.27 17.43
N ASP A 212 -13.99 -3.96 17.51
CA ASP A 212 -14.98 -2.94 17.84
C ASP A 212 -15.03 -1.79 16.81
N VAL A 213 -14.17 -1.83 15.79
CA VAL A 213 -14.09 -0.79 14.75
C VAL A 213 -14.22 -1.42 13.37
N SER A 214 -15.17 -0.90 12.60
CA SER A 214 -15.33 -1.18 11.18
C SER A 214 -14.74 -0.06 10.32
N ARG A 215 -14.10 -0.45 9.21
CA ARG A 215 -13.65 0.46 8.15
C ARG A 215 -14.43 0.16 6.88
N LEU A 216 -15.08 1.18 6.37
CA LEU A 216 -16.00 1.05 5.25
C LEU A 216 -15.63 2.04 4.14
N TYR A 217 -16.02 1.71 2.92
CA TYR A 217 -15.80 2.58 1.77
C TYR A 217 -17.01 2.58 0.86
N ILE A 218 -17.30 3.76 0.32
CA ILE A 218 -18.37 3.97 -0.65
C ILE A 218 -17.77 4.67 -1.87
N GLN A 219 -18.07 4.20 -3.06
CA GLN A 219 -17.76 4.91 -4.29
C GLN A 219 -18.57 6.20 -4.38
N VAL A 220 -17.89 7.32 -4.63
CA VAL A 220 -18.47 8.65 -4.80
C VAL A 220 -17.84 9.34 -6.01
N ALA A 221 -18.38 10.50 -6.44
CA ALA A 221 -17.72 11.33 -7.44
C ALA A 221 -16.38 11.88 -6.92
N PRO A 222 -15.41 12.19 -7.80
CA PRO A 222 -14.08 12.68 -7.37
C PRO A 222 -14.14 14.02 -6.61
N ASP A 223 -15.11 14.86 -6.96
CA ASP A 223 -15.38 16.19 -6.42
C ASP A 223 -16.59 16.23 -5.46
N GLU A 224 -17.03 15.06 -4.97
CA GLU A 224 -18.17 14.96 -4.07
C GLU A 224 -17.92 15.73 -2.77
N PRO A 225 -18.78 16.66 -2.37
CA PRO A 225 -18.63 17.38 -1.12
C PRO A 225 -18.87 16.47 0.09
N LEU A 226 -17.96 16.51 1.07
CA LEU A 226 -18.04 15.63 2.26
C LEU A 226 -19.26 15.93 3.14
N ASP A 227 -19.75 17.18 3.17
CA ASP A 227 -20.93 17.62 3.90
C ASP A 227 -22.25 17.00 3.39
N ARG A 228 -22.26 16.49 2.15
CA ARG A 228 -23.40 15.72 1.62
C ARG A 228 -23.53 14.31 2.18
N TRP A 229 -22.60 13.90 3.02
CA TRP A 229 -22.53 12.56 3.60
C TRP A 229 -22.68 12.60 5.13
N PRO A 230 -23.87 12.97 5.66
CA PRO A 230 -24.20 12.78 7.08
C PRO A 230 -24.23 11.27 7.39
N ASP A 231 -24.11 10.92 8.66
CA ASP A 231 -23.97 9.54 9.09
C ASP A 231 -25.18 8.67 8.69
N GLU A 232 -26.39 9.23 8.72
CA GLU A 232 -27.62 8.53 8.29
C GLU A 232 -27.53 8.09 6.83
N ARG A 233 -27.10 8.99 5.94
CA ARG A 233 -26.92 8.67 4.51
C ARG A 233 -25.82 7.63 4.31
N ILE A 234 -24.73 7.70 5.07
CA ILE A 234 -23.65 6.72 5.01
C ILE A 234 -24.19 5.33 5.31
N TRP A 235 -24.94 5.18 6.38
CA TRP A 235 -25.50 3.89 6.79
C TRP A 235 -26.56 3.38 5.81
N GLU A 236 -27.45 4.23 5.30
CA GLU A 236 -28.42 3.87 4.26
C GLU A 236 -27.73 3.32 3.01
N GLU A 237 -26.71 4.03 2.50
CA GLU A 237 -25.95 3.59 1.31
C GLU A 237 -25.15 2.30 1.55
N LEU A 238 -24.59 2.12 2.72
CA LEU A 238 -23.88 0.90 3.09
C LEU A 238 -24.83 -0.29 3.22
N GLN A 239 -25.99 -0.12 3.88
CA GLN A 239 -27.02 -1.16 3.98
C GLN A 239 -27.47 -1.60 2.58
N GLU A 240 -27.75 -0.65 1.69
CA GLU A 240 -28.22 -0.93 0.31
C GLU A 240 -27.13 -1.61 -0.52
N ARG A 241 -25.91 -1.06 -0.54
CA ARG A 241 -24.84 -1.55 -1.43
C ARG A 241 -24.23 -2.88 -0.98
N LEU A 242 -24.27 -3.16 0.32
CA LEU A 242 -23.75 -4.40 0.91
C LEU A 242 -24.85 -5.44 1.12
N ALA A 243 -26.09 -5.17 0.69
CA ALA A 243 -27.25 -6.01 0.98
C ALA A 243 -27.07 -7.47 0.49
N THR A 244 -27.48 -8.40 1.34
CA THR A 244 -27.68 -9.82 1.01
C THR A 244 -28.71 -10.41 1.97
N GLU A 245 -29.31 -11.54 1.62
CA GLU A 245 -30.35 -12.16 2.45
C GLU A 245 -29.83 -12.53 3.83
N GLY A 246 -30.56 -12.13 4.87
CA GLY A 246 -30.27 -12.48 6.27
C GLY A 246 -29.05 -11.79 6.88
N TRP A 247 -28.51 -10.74 6.26
CA TRP A 247 -27.37 -10.00 6.78
C TRP A 247 -27.58 -8.49 6.68
N SER A 248 -27.05 -7.76 7.65
CA SER A 248 -27.02 -6.29 7.68
C SER A 248 -25.70 -5.80 8.24
N VAL A 249 -25.29 -4.59 7.88
CA VAL A 249 -24.14 -3.95 8.50
C VAL A 249 -24.51 -3.46 9.90
N ASN A 250 -23.61 -3.64 10.89
CA ASN A 250 -23.77 -3.03 12.19
C ASN A 250 -23.43 -1.54 12.11
N GLU A 251 -24.34 -0.70 12.58
CA GLU A 251 -24.16 0.74 12.63
C GLU A 251 -23.46 1.16 13.93
N GLY A 252 -22.82 2.32 13.92
CA GLY A 252 -22.16 2.90 15.09
C GLY A 252 -21.74 4.34 14.84
N GLU A 253 -21.07 4.96 15.80
CA GLU A 253 -20.56 6.33 15.70
C GLU A 253 -19.48 6.42 14.60
N VAL A 254 -19.72 7.25 13.58
CA VAL A 254 -18.70 7.61 12.59
C VAL A 254 -17.79 8.68 13.20
N TYR A 255 -16.54 8.33 13.47
CA TYR A 255 -15.59 9.24 14.11
C TYR A 255 -14.51 9.82 13.16
N ASP A 256 -14.36 9.21 11.98
CA ASP A 256 -13.47 9.71 10.92
C ASP A 256 -14.05 9.38 9.56
N LYS A 257 -14.02 10.35 8.63
CA LYS A 257 -14.41 10.14 7.25
C LYS A 257 -13.67 11.10 6.32
N GLY A 258 -13.37 10.63 5.11
CA GLY A 258 -12.67 11.45 4.11
C GLY A 258 -12.77 10.87 2.71
N ILE A 259 -12.65 11.75 1.71
CA ILE A 259 -12.71 11.38 0.30
C ILE A 259 -11.30 11.28 -0.27
N THR A 260 -11.03 10.19 -0.96
CA THR A 260 -9.73 9.90 -1.58
C THR A 260 -9.94 9.60 -3.07
N PRO A 261 -9.43 10.47 -3.96
CA PRO A 261 -9.41 10.19 -5.40
C PRO A 261 -8.59 8.92 -5.73
N MET A 262 -9.00 8.22 -6.78
CA MET A 262 -8.34 6.99 -7.22
C MET A 262 -7.38 7.27 -8.36
N ARG A 263 -6.16 6.75 -8.25
CA ARG A 263 -5.09 6.93 -9.22
C ARG A 263 -4.27 5.65 -9.38
N SER A 264 -3.84 5.39 -10.60
CA SER A 264 -2.69 4.53 -10.93
C SER A 264 -1.53 5.43 -11.36
N PHE A 265 -0.34 5.19 -10.82
CA PHE A 265 0.86 5.92 -11.18
C PHE A 265 2.06 4.98 -11.20
N VAL A 266 2.93 5.10 -12.19
CA VAL A 266 4.22 4.42 -12.25
C VAL A 266 5.22 5.35 -12.92
N CYS A 267 6.43 5.45 -12.38
CA CYS A 267 7.57 6.05 -13.08
C CYS A 267 8.60 4.99 -13.47
N GLU A 268 9.14 5.11 -14.66
CA GLU A 268 10.17 4.23 -15.22
C GLU A 268 11.31 5.05 -15.81
N PRO A 269 12.57 4.70 -15.46
CA PRO A 269 13.00 3.74 -14.45
C PRO A 269 12.73 4.22 -13.01
N MET A 270 12.79 3.31 -12.02
CA MET A 270 12.68 3.63 -10.60
C MET A 270 14.04 4.04 -9.99
N GLN A 271 14.97 4.53 -10.81
CA GLN A 271 16.31 4.91 -10.39
C GLN A 271 16.97 5.88 -11.36
N PHE A 272 17.91 6.68 -10.84
CA PHE A 272 18.80 7.52 -11.63
C PHE A 272 20.13 7.71 -10.87
N GLY A 273 21.25 7.38 -11.51
CA GLY A 273 22.57 7.46 -10.87
C GLY A 273 22.62 6.67 -9.57
N ARG A 274 22.84 7.36 -8.47
CA ARG A 274 22.90 6.78 -7.12
C ARG A 274 21.58 6.94 -6.35
N VAL A 275 20.50 7.34 -7.00
CA VAL A 275 19.17 7.51 -6.40
C VAL A 275 18.24 6.38 -6.83
N PHE A 276 17.54 5.78 -5.84
CA PHE A 276 16.56 4.71 -6.03
C PHE A 276 15.23 5.13 -5.43
N LEU A 277 14.15 4.94 -6.16
CA LEU A 277 12.78 5.24 -5.70
C LEU A 277 12.10 3.95 -5.23
N ALA A 278 11.37 4.01 -4.11
CA ALA A 278 10.65 2.86 -3.57
C ALA A 278 9.30 3.29 -2.97
N GLY A 279 8.27 2.46 -3.14
CA GLY A 279 6.91 2.74 -2.69
C GLY A 279 6.24 3.87 -3.48
N ASP A 280 5.42 4.69 -2.79
CA ASP A 280 4.60 5.72 -3.42
C ASP A 280 5.43 6.81 -4.16
N SER A 281 6.73 6.93 -3.92
CA SER A 281 7.61 7.79 -4.70
C SER A 281 7.78 7.31 -6.15
N ALA A 282 7.67 6.00 -6.38
CA ALA A 282 7.82 5.36 -7.68
C ALA A 282 6.49 4.92 -8.30
N HIS A 283 5.52 4.47 -7.49
CA HIS A 283 4.26 3.93 -7.98
C HIS A 283 3.11 4.05 -6.98
N ILE A 284 1.91 4.28 -7.50
CA ILE A 284 0.64 4.21 -6.76
C ILE A 284 -0.26 3.21 -7.46
N VAL A 285 -0.93 2.36 -6.72
CA VAL A 285 -1.95 1.44 -7.22
C VAL A 285 -3.31 1.78 -6.62
N PRO A 286 -4.41 1.57 -7.35
CA PRO A 286 -5.74 1.70 -6.77
C PRO A 286 -5.87 0.79 -5.54
N PRO A 287 -6.43 1.27 -4.42
CA PRO A 287 -6.48 0.52 -3.17
C PRO A 287 -7.38 -0.73 -3.24
N THR A 288 -8.18 -0.89 -4.29
CA THR A 288 -9.08 -2.04 -4.50
C THR A 288 -8.33 -3.39 -4.46
N GLY A 289 -7.08 -3.43 -4.95
CA GLY A 289 -6.24 -4.62 -4.89
C GLY A 289 -5.46 -4.80 -3.60
N ALA A 290 -5.46 -3.81 -2.69
CA ALA A 290 -4.71 -3.79 -1.44
C ALA A 290 -3.20 -4.04 -1.59
N LYS A 291 -2.56 -3.47 -2.64
CA LYS A 291 -1.17 -3.77 -3.02
C LYS A 291 -0.13 -2.74 -2.56
N GLY A 292 -0.50 -1.49 -2.27
CA GLY A 292 0.46 -0.39 -2.11
C GLY A 292 1.52 -0.63 -1.03
N LEU A 293 1.12 -0.97 0.20
CA LEU A 293 2.05 -1.26 1.30
C LEU A 293 2.94 -2.47 0.98
N ASN A 294 2.36 -3.53 0.44
CA ASN A 294 3.08 -4.76 0.11
C ASN A 294 4.12 -4.54 -1.01
N LEU A 295 3.83 -3.68 -1.98
CA LEU A 295 4.81 -3.24 -2.99
C LEU A 295 5.95 -2.45 -2.36
N ALA A 296 5.64 -1.47 -1.50
CA ALA A 296 6.64 -0.64 -0.83
C ALA A 296 7.64 -1.47 0.00
N VAL A 297 7.14 -2.47 0.74
CA VAL A 297 7.96 -3.42 1.50
C VAL A 297 8.80 -4.30 0.57
N ASN A 298 8.23 -4.76 -0.54
CA ASN A 298 8.98 -5.56 -1.51
C ASN A 298 10.08 -4.77 -2.22
N ASP A 299 9.84 -3.51 -2.58
CA ASP A 299 10.86 -2.63 -3.17
C ASP A 299 12.03 -2.46 -2.19
N ALA A 300 11.73 -2.21 -0.91
CA ALA A 300 12.74 -2.10 0.14
C ALA A 300 13.58 -3.38 0.25
N ARG A 301 12.94 -4.56 0.19
CA ARG A 301 13.64 -5.85 0.23
C ARG A 301 14.57 -6.05 -0.96
N LEU A 302 14.09 -5.75 -2.18
CA LEU A 302 14.90 -5.85 -3.41
C LEU A 302 16.06 -4.88 -3.36
N LEU A 303 15.83 -3.63 -2.99
CA LEU A 303 16.88 -2.62 -2.90
C LEU A 303 17.92 -2.97 -1.83
N ALA A 304 17.47 -3.45 -0.65
CA ALA A 304 18.38 -3.91 0.39
C ALA A 304 19.29 -5.05 -0.09
N SER A 305 18.72 -6.07 -0.76
CA SER A 305 19.49 -7.19 -1.31
C SER A 305 20.57 -6.70 -2.31
N ALA A 306 20.21 -5.79 -3.20
CA ALA A 306 21.14 -5.20 -4.18
C ALA A 306 22.25 -4.38 -3.50
N LEU A 307 21.91 -3.55 -2.51
CA LEU A 307 22.86 -2.75 -1.74
C LEU A 307 23.83 -3.62 -0.93
N VAL A 308 23.33 -4.67 -0.26
CA VAL A 308 24.16 -5.60 0.52
C VAL A 308 25.21 -6.25 -0.37
N ARG A 309 24.85 -6.71 -1.56
CA ARG A 309 25.82 -7.26 -2.54
C ARG A 309 26.84 -6.22 -2.97
N TRP A 310 26.41 -4.97 -3.20
CA TRP A 310 27.35 -3.91 -3.55
C TRP A 310 28.32 -3.62 -2.40
N TYR A 311 27.86 -3.51 -1.16
CA TYR A 311 28.73 -3.21 -0.02
C TYR A 311 29.71 -4.36 0.27
N ARG A 312 29.26 -5.61 0.15
CA ARG A 312 30.08 -6.79 0.47
C ARG A 312 30.97 -7.24 -0.68
N GLU A 313 30.45 -7.22 -1.91
CA GLU A 313 31.08 -7.84 -3.08
C GLU A 313 31.51 -6.81 -4.13
N ARG A 314 31.14 -5.55 -3.96
CA ARG A 314 31.32 -4.48 -4.97
C ARG A 314 30.63 -4.80 -6.31
N SER A 315 29.59 -5.62 -6.29
CA SER A 315 28.81 -5.95 -7.45
C SER A 315 27.67 -4.94 -7.64
N SER A 316 27.62 -4.26 -8.77
CA SER A 316 26.54 -3.34 -9.15
C SER A 316 25.36 -4.05 -9.83
N GLU A 317 25.47 -5.34 -10.18
CA GLU A 317 24.47 -6.07 -10.96
C GLU A 317 23.06 -5.95 -10.41
N GLY A 318 22.89 -6.10 -9.09
CA GLY A 318 21.59 -5.97 -8.43
C GLY A 318 21.03 -4.55 -8.51
N LEU A 319 21.88 -3.54 -8.33
CA LEU A 319 21.51 -2.13 -8.43
C LEU A 319 21.13 -1.75 -9.87
N ASP A 320 21.91 -2.19 -10.86
CA ASP A 320 21.64 -1.93 -12.28
C ASP A 320 20.31 -2.55 -12.73
N ARG A 321 19.92 -3.68 -12.14
CA ARG A 321 18.68 -4.41 -12.42
C ARG A 321 17.51 -4.08 -11.51
N TYR A 322 17.70 -3.25 -10.49
CA TYR A 322 16.66 -2.95 -9.48
C TYR A 322 15.35 -2.52 -10.12
N SER A 323 15.39 -1.48 -10.95
CA SER A 323 14.20 -0.95 -11.61
C SER A 323 13.48 -2.03 -12.43
N GLN A 324 14.21 -2.76 -13.29
CA GLN A 324 13.61 -3.80 -14.10
C GLN A 324 12.97 -4.92 -13.26
N THR A 325 13.59 -5.29 -12.15
CA THR A 325 13.10 -6.37 -11.28
C THR A 325 11.87 -5.91 -10.50
N ALA A 326 11.90 -4.72 -9.91
CA ALA A 326 10.78 -4.15 -9.15
C ALA A 326 9.54 -3.93 -10.05
N LEU A 327 9.74 -3.35 -11.24
CA LEU A 327 8.66 -3.04 -12.19
C LEU A 327 7.87 -4.26 -12.65
N ARG A 328 8.44 -5.46 -12.72
CA ARG A 328 7.68 -6.69 -13.02
C ARG A 328 6.56 -6.93 -12.01
N ARG A 329 6.85 -6.71 -10.73
CA ARG A 329 5.86 -6.85 -9.66
C ARG A 329 4.90 -5.66 -9.63
N VAL A 330 5.42 -4.45 -9.84
CA VAL A 330 4.62 -3.23 -9.90
C VAL A 330 3.55 -3.33 -10.97
N TRP A 331 3.92 -3.67 -12.21
CA TRP A 331 2.96 -3.80 -13.30
C TRP A 331 1.94 -4.92 -13.11
N ARG A 332 2.36 -6.03 -12.51
CA ARG A 332 1.41 -7.08 -12.13
C ARG A 332 0.40 -6.61 -11.08
N ALA A 333 0.85 -5.86 -10.09
CA ALA A 333 -0.03 -5.29 -9.07
C ALA A 333 -0.95 -4.21 -9.64
N GLN A 334 -0.47 -3.39 -10.59
CA GLN A 334 -1.27 -2.45 -11.36
C GLN A 334 -2.38 -3.16 -12.14
N ASP A 335 -2.03 -4.22 -12.88
CA ASP A 335 -3.00 -5.01 -13.65
C ASP A 335 -4.08 -5.60 -12.74
N PHE A 336 -3.68 -6.26 -11.64
CA PHE A 336 -4.62 -6.82 -10.68
C PHE A 336 -5.50 -5.77 -10.01
N SER A 337 -4.92 -4.65 -9.56
CA SER A 337 -5.68 -3.57 -8.91
C SER A 337 -6.65 -2.91 -9.88
N ASN A 338 -6.23 -2.72 -11.14
CA ASN A 338 -7.10 -2.22 -12.20
C ASN A 338 -8.22 -3.22 -12.55
N TYR A 339 -7.91 -4.53 -12.62
CA TYR A 339 -8.90 -5.57 -12.80
C TYR A 339 -9.99 -5.55 -11.71
N MET A 340 -9.59 -5.52 -10.44
CA MET A 340 -10.54 -5.43 -9.31
C MET A 340 -11.37 -4.14 -9.36
N THR A 341 -10.72 -3.04 -9.73
CA THR A 341 -11.40 -1.75 -9.89
C THR A 341 -12.44 -1.81 -11.00
N GLN A 342 -12.09 -2.30 -12.19
CA GLN A 342 -13.03 -2.44 -13.31
C GLN A 342 -14.13 -3.46 -13.04
N LEU A 343 -13.87 -4.50 -12.26
CA LEU A 343 -14.85 -5.53 -11.91
C LEU A 343 -15.96 -4.98 -11.02
N LEU A 344 -15.62 -4.05 -10.10
CA LEU A 344 -16.48 -3.71 -8.97
C LEU A 344 -17.07 -2.29 -9.01
N HIS A 345 -16.41 -1.35 -9.72
CA HIS A 345 -16.83 0.06 -9.70
C HIS A 345 -17.65 0.45 -10.93
N ASP A 346 -18.56 1.38 -10.75
CA ASP A 346 -19.18 2.07 -11.89
C ASP A 346 -18.20 3.09 -12.47
N LEU A 347 -17.75 2.85 -13.69
CA LEU A 347 -16.82 3.69 -14.43
C LEU A 347 -17.55 4.66 -15.39
N GLY A 348 -18.86 4.77 -15.30
CA GLY A 348 -19.67 5.60 -16.19
C GLY A 348 -19.76 5.09 -17.62
N ARG A 349 -19.41 3.82 -17.89
CA ARG A 349 -19.40 3.22 -19.25
C ARG A 349 -20.75 2.62 -19.68
N GLY A 350 -21.78 2.79 -18.85
CA GLY A 350 -23.16 2.43 -19.18
C GLY A 350 -23.51 0.96 -19.01
N LEU A 351 -24.69 0.57 -19.53
CA LEU A 351 -25.30 -0.73 -19.27
C LEU A 351 -24.50 -1.92 -19.81
N PHE A 352 -23.77 -1.74 -20.90
CA PHE A 352 -22.97 -2.83 -21.47
C PHE A 352 -21.85 -3.25 -20.54
N ASP A 353 -21.13 -2.29 -19.97
CA ASP A 353 -20.05 -2.55 -19.03
C ASP A 353 -20.58 -3.24 -17.76
N ARG A 354 -21.72 -2.79 -17.23
CA ARG A 354 -22.40 -3.44 -16.09
C ARG A 354 -22.72 -4.91 -16.38
N LYS A 355 -23.16 -5.25 -17.60
CA LYS A 355 -23.41 -6.65 -17.99
C LYS A 355 -22.13 -7.47 -18.04
N LEU A 356 -21.02 -6.90 -18.49
CA LEU A 356 -19.71 -7.55 -18.46
C LEU A 356 -19.21 -7.79 -17.02
N GLN A 357 -19.40 -6.82 -16.13
CA GLN A 357 -19.05 -6.97 -14.71
C GLN A 357 -19.82 -8.13 -14.06
N LEU A 358 -21.14 -8.17 -14.25
CA LEU A 358 -21.97 -9.26 -13.73
C LEU A 358 -21.57 -10.62 -14.30
N ALA A 359 -21.29 -10.71 -15.60
CA ALA A 359 -20.84 -11.95 -16.23
C ALA A 359 -19.49 -12.43 -15.65
N ARG A 360 -18.55 -11.51 -15.36
CA ARG A 360 -17.28 -11.83 -14.72
C ARG A 360 -17.46 -12.29 -13.26
N LEU A 361 -18.33 -11.64 -12.49
CA LEU A 361 -18.66 -12.05 -11.12
C LEU A 361 -19.30 -13.45 -11.09
N GLU A 362 -20.23 -13.74 -12.01
CA GLU A 362 -20.80 -15.09 -12.14
C GLU A 362 -19.75 -16.13 -12.56
N TYR A 363 -18.82 -15.76 -13.42
CA TYR A 363 -17.72 -16.65 -13.82
C TYR A 363 -16.80 -16.97 -12.64
N LEU A 364 -16.43 -15.97 -11.85
CA LEU A 364 -15.65 -16.16 -10.61
C LEU A 364 -16.35 -17.10 -9.62
N ALA A 365 -17.67 -16.97 -9.48
CA ALA A 365 -18.48 -17.81 -8.59
C ALA A 365 -18.55 -19.29 -9.02
N ARG A 366 -18.37 -19.59 -10.30
CA ARG A 366 -18.55 -20.95 -10.86
C ARG A 366 -17.26 -21.62 -11.27
N SER A 367 -16.20 -20.88 -11.55
CA SER A 367 -14.92 -21.39 -12.04
C SER A 367 -13.86 -21.38 -10.95
N ARG A 368 -13.47 -22.60 -10.49
CA ARG A 368 -12.36 -22.74 -9.55
C ARG A 368 -11.07 -22.12 -10.11
N ALA A 369 -10.79 -22.27 -11.40
CA ALA A 369 -9.61 -21.68 -12.04
C ALA A 369 -9.61 -20.15 -11.97
N ALA A 370 -10.76 -19.50 -12.23
CA ALA A 370 -10.91 -18.06 -12.14
C ALA A 370 -10.76 -17.57 -10.67
N ALA A 371 -11.41 -18.27 -9.73
CA ALA A 371 -11.28 -17.98 -8.30
C ALA A 371 -9.84 -18.16 -7.81
N THR A 372 -9.12 -19.22 -8.26
CA THR A 372 -7.71 -19.42 -7.93
C THR A 372 -6.83 -18.31 -8.47
N SER A 373 -7.02 -17.88 -9.72
CA SER A 373 -6.26 -16.77 -10.30
C SER A 373 -6.48 -15.46 -9.51
N LEU A 374 -7.70 -15.17 -9.11
CA LEU A 374 -7.99 -14.02 -8.24
C LEU A 374 -7.31 -14.17 -6.88
N ALA A 375 -7.43 -15.34 -6.24
CA ALA A 375 -6.86 -15.62 -4.94
C ALA A 375 -5.33 -15.50 -4.91
N GLU A 376 -4.62 -16.04 -5.93
CA GLU A 376 -3.17 -15.92 -6.08
C GLU A 376 -2.72 -14.46 -6.20
N ASN A 377 -3.41 -13.67 -7.01
CA ASN A 377 -3.11 -12.25 -7.15
C ASN A 377 -3.44 -11.47 -5.87
N TYR A 378 -4.50 -11.86 -5.16
CA TYR A 378 -4.91 -11.20 -3.92
C TYR A 378 -3.95 -11.49 -2.76
N ALA A 379 -3.59 -12.75 -2.54
CA ALA A 379 -2.64 -13.17 -1.50
C ALA A 379 -1.18 -12.77 -1.80
N GLY A 380 -0.89 -12.42 -3.03
CA GLY A 380 0.46 -12.22 -3.54
C GLY A 380 1.17 -13.54 -3.85
N LEU A 381 1.85 -13.62 -4.97
CA LEU A 381 2.70 -14.78 -5.29
C LEU A 381 3.91 -14.83 -4.36
N PRO A 382 4.47 -16.02 -4.14
CA PRO A 382 5.77 -16.14 -3.49
C PRO A 382 6.78 -15.17 -4.14
N ALA A 383 7.69 -14.62 -3.33
CA ALA A 383 8.77 -13.83 -3.87
C ALA A 383 9.55 -14.69 -4.86
N ALA A 384 9.76 -14.17 -6.08
CA ALA A 384 10.70 -14.78 -6.99
C ALA A 384 12.10 -14.72 -6.34
N PRO A 385 12.99 -15.70 -6.61
CA PRO A 385 14.37 -15.60 -6.15
C PRO A 385 14.94 -14.28 -6.64
N ASP A 386 15.49 -13.50 -5.71
CA ASP A 386 16.14 -12.24 -6.00
C ASP A 386 17.46 -12.51 -6.70
N PHE A 387 17.74 -11.84 -7.80
CA PHE A 387 19.00 -11.79 -8.58
C PHE A 387 19.81 -13.09 -8.69
#